data_ad06a2c0679230752dbc1ddefb6b773c
#
_entry.id   ad06a2c0679230752dbc1ddefb6b773c
#
_cell.length_a   1.000
_cell.length_b   1.000
_cell.length_c   1.000
_cell.angle_alpha   90.00
_cell.angle_beta   90.00
_cell.angle_gamma   90.00
#
_symmetry.space_group_name_H-M   'P 1'
#
loop_
_entity.id
_entity.type
_entity.pdbx_description
1 polymer ?
#
loop_
_entity_poly.entity_id
_entity_poly.type
_entity_poly.pdbx_seq_one_letter_code
_entity_poly.pdbx_strand_id
1 'polypeptide(L)'
;MIFCLLIFSFSAQAASSPPLRITTHNVYFMPQALYPNWGQMQRANLIAEAPYIQNNDVIILNELFDRQATEQLQSRLRHEYPYQTPVLGNKDDRWDDAHGYIHNAKVSNGGVGIVSRYPIVRQEQHIYAQGHGADAMAKKGFVYVKIIKQGQPIHIIGTHLQADNGGSSSAKDADVRARQMAEIHQFIDEKHIPKNERVLIGGDLNVQKGSQEYQDMLSNLNVSAPTYQGHDATWDTKTNGIARYNYPDFAPQYLDYILAEKNHAEPSHWSNEPRPVKSPQWSVTSWGKSYTYQEFSDHYPVVASDSQ
;
A
#
# COMPACT_ATOMS: atom_id res chain seq x y z
N MET A 1 45.97 -0.94 51.32
CA MET A 1 44.98 -0.10 50.63
C MET A 1 44.47 -0.87 49.43
N ILE A 2 43.29 -1.47 49.59
CA ILE A 2 42.65 -2.30 48.50
C ILE A 2 41.69 -1.38 47.78
N PHE A 3 41.95 -1.09 46.50
CA PHE A 3 41.04 -0.35 45.61
C PHE A 3 39.98 -1.31 45.09
N CYS A 4 38.74 -1.18 45.56
CA CYS A 4 37.59 -1.87 45.00
C CYS A 4 37.14 -1.10 43.73
N LEU A 5 37.34 -1.69 42.56
CA LEU A 5 36.78 -1.20 41.28
C LEU A 5 35.30 -1.58 41.22
N LEU A 6 34.42 -0.62 41.39
CA LEU A 6 32.98 -0.80 41.15
C LEU A 6 32.73 -0.74 39.63
N ILE A 7 32.47 -1.88 39.01
CA ILE A 7 32.03 -2.00 37.60
C ILE A 7 30.52 -1.72 37.59
N PHE A 8 30.14 -0.54 37.14
CA PHE A 8 28.72 -0.26 36.78
C PHE A 8 28.38 -0.91 35.44
N SER A 9 27.66 -2.03 35.47
CA SER A 9 27.04 -2.60 34.31
C SER A 9 25.83 -1.75 33.91
N PHE A 10 25.97 -0.92 32.90
CA PHE A 10 24.82 -0.30 32.24
C PHE A 10 24.10 -1.37 31.40
N SER A 11 23.00 -1.88 31.92
CA SER A 11 22.04 -2.64 31.07
C SER A 11 21.40 -1.64 30.11
N ALA A 12 21.83 -1.65 28.87
CA ALA A 12 21.10 -0.96 27.82
C ALA A 12 19.75 -1.68 27.65
N GLN A 13 18.71 -1.15 28.24
CA GLN A 13 17.34 -1.60 27.99
C GLN A 13 17.04 -1.29 26.52
N ALA A 14 16.79 -2.33 25.72
CA ALA A 14 16.39 -2.13 24.33
C ALA A 14 15.13 -1.25 24.35
N ALA A 15 15.25 -0.06 23.79
CA ALA A 15 14.11 0.84 23.67
C ALA A 15 13.01 0.12 22.86
N SER A 16 11.82 0.01 23.44
CA SER A 16 10.66 -0.54 22.73
C SER A 16 10.46 0.26 21.45
N SER A 17 10.26 -0.44 20.32
CA SER A 17 9.97 0.24 19.05
C SER A 17 8.75 1.15 19.21
N PRO A 18 8.78 2.38 18.66
CA PRO A 18 7.65 3.29 18.79
C PRO A 18 6.38 2.70 18.15
N PRO A 19 5.20 2.94 18.73
CA PRO A 19 3.94 2.51 18.11
C PRO A 19 3.84 3.09 16.71
N LEU A 20 3.29 2.32 15.79
CA LEU A 20 3.21 2.65 14.37
C LEU A 20 1.77 2.54 13.89
N ARG A 21 1.34 3.52 13.09
CA ARG A 21 0.05 3.52 12.43
C ARG A 21 0.23 3.79 10.93
N ILE A 22 -0.13 2.81 10.11
CA ILE A 22 -0.03 2.91 8.66
C ILE A 22 -1.41 2.68 8.06
N THR A 23 -1.75 3.45 7.03
CA THR A 23 -2.94 3.21 6.22
C THR A 23 -2.52 2.82 4.80
N THR A 24 -3.18 1.82 4.22
CA THR A 24 -3.15 1.58 2.77
C THR A 24 -4.51 1.88 2.16
N HIS A 25 -4.52 2.51 1.00
CA HIS A 25 -5.73 2.79 0.27
C HIS A 25 -5.50 2.73 -1.24
N ASN A 26 -6.19 1.83 -1.92
CA ASN A 26 -6.38 1.90 -3.36
C ASN A 26 -7.39 3.01 -3.65
N VAL A 27 -6.93 4.11 -4.25
CA VAL A 27 -7.73 5.34 -4.44
C VAL A 27 -8.49 5.39 -5.76
N TYR A 28 -8.31 4.38 -6.61
CA TYR A 28 -9.03 4.26 -7.88
C TYR A 28 -8.94 5.52 -8.75
N PHE A 29 -7.74 6.09 -8.90
CA PHE A 29 -7.49 7.19 -9.82
C PHE A 29 -7.14 6.67 -11.21
N MET A 30 -8.12 6.05 -11.85
CA MET A 30 -8.02 5.65 -13.25
C MET A 30 -7.91 6.89 -14.14
N PRO A 31 -7.21 6.82 -15.30
CA PRO A 31 -7.05 7.98 -16.18
C PRO A 31 -8.39 8.59 -16.58
N GLN A 32 -8.60 9.87 -16.30
CA GLN A 32 -9.88 10.58 -16.55
C GLN A 32 -10.29 10.52 -18.02
N ALA A 33 -9.33 10.53 -18.94
CA ALA A 33 -9.61 10.44 -20.38
C ALA A 33 -10.30 9.12 -20.79
N LEU A 34 -10.04 8.03 -20.05
CA LEU A 34 -10.62 6.71 -20.31
C LEU A 34 -11.80 6.40 -19.37
N TYR A 35 -11.82 7.01 -18.20
CA TYR A 35 -12.78 6.76 -17.13
C TYR A 35 -13.37 8.08 -16.58
N PRO A 36 -14.11 8.84 -17.40
CA PRO A 36 -14.54 10.20 -17.04
C PRO A 36 -15.67 10.26 -16.00
N ASN A 37 -16.26 9.13 -15.63
CA ASN A 37 -17.41 9.01 -14.73
C ASN A 37 -17.05 8.79 -13.25
N TRP A 38 -15.73 8.80 -12.88
CA TRP A 38 -15.33 8.42 -11.53
C TRP A 38 -14.85 9.58 -10.64
N GLY A 39 -15.04 10.83 -11.05
CA GLY A 39 -14.81 12.01 -10.22
C GLY A 39 -13.44 12.06 -9.54
N GLN A 40 -12.37 11.68 -10.25
CA GLN A 40 -11.02 11.54 -9.69
C GLN A 40 -10.55 12.81 -8.98
N MET A 41 -10.78 14.00 -9.56
CA MET A 41 -10.40 15.28 -8.96
C MET A 41 -11.23 15.60 -7.71
N GLN A 42 -12.55 15.34 -7.72
CA GLN A 42 -13.41 15.53 -6.56
C GLN A 42 -12.99 14.58 -5.43
N ARG A 43 -12.75 13.30 -5.75
CA ARG A 43 -12.31 12.31 -4.77
C ARG A 43 -10.91 12.60 -4.21
N ALA A 44 -9.99 13.14 -5.01
CA ALA A 44 -8.68 13.56 -4.52
C ALA A 44 -8.81 14.62 -3.39
N ASN A 45 -9.71 15.59 -3.54
CA ASN A 45 -9.99 16.58 -2.50
C ASN A 45 -10.65 15.95 -1.26
N LEU A 46 -11.66 15.12 -1.47
CA LEU A 46 -12.38 14.46 -0.38
C LEU A 46 -11.48 13.50 0.41
N ILE A 47 -10.62 12.74 -0.27
CA ILE A 47 -9.64 11.84 0.37
C ILE A 47 -8.67 12.65 1.23
N ALA A 48 -8.14 13.76 0.71
CA ALA A 48 -7.19 14.59 1.44
C ALA A 48 -7.74 15.16 2.76
N GLU A 49 -9.07 15.32 2.86
CA GLU A 49 -9.77 15.85 4.03
C GLU A 49 -10.40 14.75 4.90
N ALA A 50 -10.33 13.50 4.47
CA ALA A 50 -11.00 12.40 5.15
C ALA A 50 -10.38 12.09 6.53
N PRO A 51 -11.21 11.78 7.55
CA PRO A 51 -10.69 11.50 8.89
C PRO A 51 -9.71 10.32 8.96
N TYR A 52 -9.87 9.30 8.11
CA TYR A 52 -8.98 8.13 8.10
C TYR A 52 -7.58 8.45 7.56
N ILE A 53 -7.42 9.52 6.79
CA ILE A 53 -6.14 10.00 6.28
C ILE A 53 -5.32 10.66 7.39
N GLN A 54 -5.99 11.26 8.36
CA GLN A 54 -5.32 12.02 9.42
C GLN A 54 -4.69 11.08 10.47
N ASN A 55 -3.62 11.57 11.10
CA ASN A 55 -2.95 10.89 12.20
C ASN A 55 -2.34 9.52 11.88
N ASN A 56 -2.04 9.24 10.61
CA ASN A 56 -1.18 8.11 10.24
C ASN A 56 0.29 8.53 10.28
N ASP A 57 1.17 7.58 10.50
CA ASP A 57 2.62 7.79 10.33
C ASP A 57 3.00 7.74 8.86
N VAL A 58 2.40 6.81 8.13
CA VAL A 58 2.64 6.57 6.71
C VAL A 58 1.32 6.18 6.02
N ILE A 59 1.18 6.56 4.76
CA ILE A 59 0.10 6.09 3.89
C ILE A 59 0.69 5.48 2.63
N ILE A 60 0.26 4.27 2.31
CA ILE A 60 0.52 3.58 1.05
C ILE A 60 -0.69 3.82 0.13
N LEU A 61 -0.45 4.38 -1.04
CA LEU A 61 -1.48 4.70 -2.02
C LEU A 61 -1.33 3.81 -3.26
N ASN A 62 -2.43 3.22 -3.73
CA ASN A 62 -2.47 2.43 -4.95
C ASN A 62 -3.40 3.06 -6.00
N GLU A 63 -3.21 2.70 -7.26
CA GLU A 63 -3.93 3.21 -8.43
C GLU A 63 -3.83 4.71 -8.66
N LEU A 64 -2.65 5.27 -8.44
CA LEU A 64 -2.30 6.65 -8.77
C LEU A 64 -2.01 6.80 -10.29
N PHE A 65 -2.93 6.34 -11.16
CA PHE A 65 -2.72 6.34 -12.60
C PHE A 65 -3.09 7.69 -13.26
N ASP A 66 -4.08 8.42 -12.72
CA ASP A 66 -4.39 9.76 -13.21
C ASP A 66 -3.43 10.79 -12.62
N ARG A 67 -2.65 11.45 -13.48
CA ARG A 67 -1.62 12.39 -13.04
C ARG A 67 -2.20 13.59 -12.29
N GLN A 68 -3.29 14.18 -12.79
CA GLN A 68 -3.84 15.40 -12.18
C GLN A 68 -4.43 15.13 -10.80
N ALA A 69 -5.23 14.06 -10.66
CA ALA A 69 -5.80 13.66 -9.37
C ALA A 69 -4.71 13.27 -8.37
N THR A 70 -3.64 12.59 -8.82
CA THR A 70 -2.50 12.23 -7.99
C THR A 70 -1.74 13.46 -7.49
N GLU A 71 -1.39 14.39 -8.38
CA GLU A 71 -0.72 15.65 -8.02
C GLU A 71 -1.57 16.47 -7.05
N GLN A 72 -2.88 16.53 -7.27
CA GLN A 72 -3.84 17.21 -6.39
C GLN A 72 -3.85 16.59 -5.00
N LEU A 73 -3.98 15.26 -4.89
CA LEU A 73 -3.96 14.55 -3.61
C LEU A 73 -2.63 14.76 -2.89
N GLN A 74 -1.51 14.52 -3.54
CA GLN A 74 -0.17 14.67 -2.96
C GLN A 74 0.09 16.10 -2.49
N SER A 75 -0.31 17.10 -3.27
CA SER A 75 -0.17 18.51 -2.89
C SER A 75 -0.94 18.84 -1.62
N ARG A 76 -2.19 18.37 -1.50
CA ARG A 76 -3.02 18.63 -0.32
C ARG A 76 -2.55 17.86 0.92
N LEU A 77 -1.96 16.68 0.75
CA LEU A 77 -1.39 15.91 1.84
C LEU A 77 -0.06 16.44 2.36
N ARG A 78 0.62 17.34 1.64
CA ARG A 78 2.00 17.78 1.94
C ARG A 78 2.15 18.45 3.29
N HIS A 79 1.12 19.11 3.79
CA HIS A 79 1.17 19.75 5.10
C HIS A 79 1.33 18.72 6.24
N GLU A 80 0.60 17.62 6.18
CA GLU A 80 0.64 16.56 7.20
C GLU A 80 1.70 15.48 6.87
N TYR A 81 1.91 15.23 5.59
CA TYR A 81 2.87 14.23 5.07
C TYR A 81 3.89 14.90 4.15
N PRO A 82 4.87 15.63 4.72
CA PRO A 82 5.83 16.40 3.93
C PRO A 82 6.78 15.54 3.10
N TYR A 83 6.99 14.28 3.50
CA TYR A 83 7.87 13.35 2.81
C TYR A 83 7.06 12.43 1.91
N GLN A 84 7.28 12.54 0.59
CA GLN A 84 6.48 11.83 -0.41
C GLN A 84 7.37 11.27 -1.50
N THR A 85 7.15 10.00 -1.88
CA THR A 85 7.85 9.39 -3.00
C THR A 85 7.30 9.91 -4.33
N PRO A 86 8.08 9.82 -5.41
CA PRO A 86 7.49 9.81 -6.75
C PRO A 86 6.51 8.64 -6.90
N VAL A 87 5.65 8.68 -7.93
CA VAL A 87 4.83 7.53 -8.29
C VAL A 87 5.67 6.48 -9.00
N LEU A 88 5.52 5.23 -8.58
CA LEU A 88 6.17 4.06 -9.17
C LEU A 88 6.10 4.07 -10.71
N GLY A 89 7.21 3.81 -11.35
CA GLY A 89 7.33 3.73 -12.80
C GLY A 89 7.52 5.07 -13.50
N ASN A 90 7.41 6.19 -12.79
CA ASN A 90 7.79 7.50 -13.33
C ASN A 90 9.31 7.65 -13.29
N LYS A 91 9.85 8.26 -14.33
CA LYS A 91 11.24 8.75 -14.34
C LYS A 91 11.32 9.96 -13.43
N ASP A 92 12.09 9.87 -12.36
CA ASP A 92 12.25 10.94 -11.39
C ASP A 92 13.64 10.77 -10.74
N ASP A 93 14.39 11.84 -10.66
CA ASP A 93 15.73 11.88 -10.09
C ASP A 93 15.76 11.81 -8.55
N ARG A 94 14.58 11.87 -7.92
CA ARG A 94 14.44 11.67 -6.47
C ARG A 94 14.53 10.19 -6.06
N TRP A 95 14.41 9.24 -6.97
CA TRP A 95 14.67 7.85 -6.66
C TRP A 95 16.17 7.65 -6.35
N ASP A 96 16.48 7.10 -5.17
CA ASP A 96 17.86 6.74 -4.81
C ASP A 96 18.37 5.57 -5.62
N ASP A 97 17.46 4.66 -6.02
CA ASP A 97 17.76 3.55 -6.91
C ASP A 97 16.50 3.06 -7.64
N ALA A 98 16.70 2.35 -8.75
CA ALA A 98 15.63 1.79 -9.56
C ALA A 98 16.01 0.40 -10.06
N HIS A 99 15.15 -0.57 -9.79
CA HIS A 99 15.38 -1.99 -10.01
C HIS A 99 14.35 -2.62 -10.93
N GLY A 100 14.62 -3.85 -11.35
CA GLY A 100 13.72 -4.65 -12.16
C GLY A 100 13.63 -4.15 -13.60
N TYR A 101 12.44 -4.21 -14.18
CA TYR A 101 12.22 -3.95 -15.61
C TYR A 101 11.87 -2.47 -15.89
N ILE A 102 12.68 -1.55 -15.39
CA ILE A 102 12.50 -0.09 -15.48
C ILE A 102 12.48 0.46 -16.91
N HIS A 103 13.08 -0.22 -17.85
CA HIS A 103 13.17 0.20 -19.26
C HIS A 103 12.02 -0.32 -20.14
N ASN A 104 11.07 -1.04 -19.56
CA ASN A 104 9.92 -1.54 -20.31
C ASN A 104 9.11 -0.38 -20.91
N ALA A 105 8.77 -0.52 -22.20
CA ALA A 105 7.92 0.40 -22.93
C ALA A 105 6.43 0.22 -22.57
N LYS A 106 6.11 0.18 -21.28
CA LYS A 106 4.73 0.11 -20.79
C LYS A 106 4.08 1.49 -20.83
N VAL A 107 2.76 1.52 -21.08
CA VAL A 107 2.04 2.77 -21.41
C VAL A 107 1.67 3.61 -20.20
N SER A 108 1.61 3.02 -18.98
CA SER A 108 1.29 3.77 -17.76
C SER A 108 2.32 3.56 -16.66
N ASN A 109 2.29 4.43 -15.66
CA ASN A 109 3.04 4.27 -14.42
C ASN A 109 2.56 3.02 -13.65
N GLY A 110 3.17 2.73 -12.49
CA GLY A 110 2.83 1.58 -11.66
C GLY A 110 1.77 1.87 -10.60
N GLY A 111 1.31 3.11 -10.47
CA GLY A 111 0.20 3.51 -9.61
C GLY A 111 0.47 3.47 -8.11
N VAL A 112 1.70 3.28 -7.64
CA VAL A 112 2.01 3.20 -6.21
C VAL A 112 2.81 4.42 -5.76
N GLY A 113 2.43 4.97 -4.61
CA GLY A 113 3.17 6.04 -3.93
C GLY A 113 3.07 5.91 -2.42
N ILE A 114 4.06 6.45 -1.71
CA ILE A 114 4.10 6.45 -0.25
C ILE A 114 4.26 7.89 0.22
N VAL A 115 3.45 8.28 1.21
CA VAL A 115 3.58 9.57 1.91
C VAL A 115 3.80 9.31 3.39
N SER A 116 4.68 10.12 4.03
CA SER A 116 5.11 9.94 5.40
C SER A 116 5.17 11.25 6.18
N ARG A 117 4.82 11.19 7.46
CA ARG A 117 5.10 12.27 8.44
C ARG A 117 6.57 12.35 8.80
N TYR A 118 7.28 11.23 8.68
CA TYR A 118 8.68 11.09 9.10
C TYR A 118 9.60 11.15 7.91
N PRO A 119 10.85 11.60 8.10
CA PRO A 119 11.82 11.65 7.03
C PRO A 119 11.97 10.31 6.31
N ILE A 120 11.82 10.35 4.99
CA ILE A 120 12.21 9.26 4.10
C ILE A 120 13.70 9.44 3.81
N VAL A 121 14.54 8.59 4.37
CA VAL A 121 16.00 8.66 4.22
C VAL A 121 16.52 7.77 3.09
N ARG A 122 15.69 6.89 2.55
CA ARG A 122 15.93 6.09 1.36
C ARG A 122 14.62 5.82 0.66
N GLN A 123 14.60 5.94 -0.68
CA GLN A 123 13.44 5.57 -1.50
C GLN A 123 13.88 4.95 -2.81
N GLU A 124 13.34 3.78 -3.10
CA GLU A 124 13.69 3.00 -4.29
C GLU A 124 12.43 2.48 -4.96
N GLN A 125 12.52 2.24 -6.26
CA GLN A 125 11.47 1.58 -7.01
C GLN A 125 11.93 0.27 -7.63
N HIS A 126 11.02 -0.68 -7.76
CA HIS A 126 11.24 -1.93 -8.48
C HIS A 126 10.06 -2.20 -9.40
N ILE A 127 10.30 -2.42 -10.68
CA ILE A 127 9.27 -2.77 -11.67
C ILE A 127 9.26 -4.29 -11.87
N TYR A 128 8.12 -4.93 -11.66
CA TYR A 128 7.97 -6.37 -11.82
C TYR A 128 8.27 -6.85 -13.24
N ALA A 129 8.88 -8.03 -13.30
CA ALA A 129 9.19 -8.70 -14.56
C ALA A 129 7.94 -9.02 -15.37
N GLN A 130 6.87 -9.41 -14.70
CA GLN A 130 5.68 -9.94 -15.35
C GLN A 130 4.39 -9.25 -14.87
N GLY A 131 3.46 -9.13 -15.80
CA GLY A 131 2.06 -8.81 -15.62
C GLY A 131 1.23 -9.58 -16.63
N HIS A 132 -0.08 -9.69 -16.40
CA HIS A 132 -1.02 -10.35 -17.28
C HIS A 132 -2.23 -9.46 -17.54
N GLY A 133 -2.85 -9.59 -18.72
CA GLY A 133 -4.00 -8.76 -19.10
C GLY A 133 -3.67 -7.27 -19.12
N ALA A 134 -4.56 -6.45 -18.58
CA ALA A 134 -4.39 -4.99 -18.52
C ALA A 134 -3.17 -4.58 -17.68
N ASP A 135 -2.86 -5.32 -16.62
CA ASP A 135 -1.73 -5.04 -15.73
C ASP A 135 -0.37 -5.18 -16.44
N ALA A 136 -0.29 -5.98 -17.49
CA ALA A 136 0.91 -6.07 -18.31
C ALA A 136 1.27 -4.75 -19.02
N MET A 137 0.31 -3.83 -19.15
CA MET A 137 0.50 -2.53 -19.79
C MET A 137 0.93 -1.43 -18.81
N ALA A 138 0.85 -1.68 -17.50
CA ALA A 138 1.31 -0.79 -16.45
C ALA A 138 2.67 -1.20 -15.90
N LYS A 139 3.46 -0.24 -15.45
CA LYS A 139 4.75 -0.49 -14.77
C LYS A 139 4.53 -0.90 -13.32
N LYS A 140 3.67 -1.91 -13.08
CA LYS A 140 3.44 -2.44 -11.73
C LYS A 140 4.75 -2.93 -11.10
N GLY A 141 4.81 -2.83 -9.79
CA GLY A 141 5.99 -3.14 -9.01
C GLY A 141 5.78 -2.73 -7.56
N PHE A 142 6.86 -2.33 -6.90
CA PHE A 142 6.77 -1.81 -5.54
C PHE A 142 7.67 -0.59 -5.33
N VAL A 143 7.29 0.19 -4.34
CA VAL A 143 8.07 1.28 -3.77
C VAL A 143 8.60 0.84 -2.43
N TYR A 144 9.91 0.95 -2.22
CA TYR A 144 10.54 0.77 -0.93
C TYR A 144 10.93 2.11 -0.34
N VAL A 145 10.65 2.30 0.95
CA VAL A 145 11.14 3.44 1.73
C VAL A 145 11.74 3.00 3.05
N LYS A 146 12.80 3.69 3.47
CA LYS A 146 13.30 3.67 4.84
C LYS A 146 12.96 5.01 5.49
N ILE A 147 12.16 4.97 6.54
CA ILE A 147 11.81 6.14 7.35
C ILE A 147 12.51 6.10 8.71
N ILE A 148 12.67 7.26 9.35
CA ILE A 148 13.17 7.34 10.70
C ILE A 148 12.10 7.92 11.62
N LYS A 149 11.57 7.11 12.52
CA LYS A 149 10.60 7.52 13.55
C LYS A 149 11.24 7.43 14.93
N GLN A 150 11.35 8.56 15.62
CA GLN A 150 11.99 8.64 16.97
C GLN A 150 13.38 7.97 17.03
N GLY A 151 14.18 8.18 15.99
CA GLY A 151 15.51 7.57 15.87
C GLY A 151 15.52 6.09 15.44
N GLN A 152 14.36 5.45 15.27
CA GLN A 152 14.25 4.05 14.85
C GLN A 152 13.98 3.96 13.34
N PRO A 153 14.80 3.21 12.61
CA PRO A 153 14.53 2.94 11.20
C PRO A 153 13.38 1.94 11.03
N ILE A 154 12.52 2.22 10.05
CA ILE A 154 11.40 1.36 9.66
C ILE A 154 11.40 1.28 8.14
N HIS A 155 11.30 0.05 7.63
CA HIS A 155 11.30 -0.24 6.21
C HIS A 155 9.88 -0.58 5.76
N ILE A 156 9.42 0.05 4.69
CA ILE A 156 8.06 -0.12 4.19
C ILE A 156 8.12 -0.37 2.69
N ILE A 157 7.47 -1.44 2.26
CA ILE A 157 7.24 -1.76 0.86
C ILE A 157 5.77 -1.56 0.56
N GLY A 158 5.47 -0.64 -0.35
CA GLY A 158 4.13 -0.43 -0.89
C GLY A 158 4.02 -1.05 -2.28
N THR A 159 3.00 -1.86 -2.51
CA THR A 159 2.81 -2.55 -3.80
C THR A 159 1.34 -2.65 -4.18
N HIS A 160 1.09 -2.89 -5.47
CA HIS A 160 -0.18 -3.31 -6.02
C HIS A 160 0.09 -4.52 -6.92
N LEU A 161 -0.26 -5.73 -6.46
CA LEU A 161 -0.01 -6.96 -7.18
C LEU A 161 -0.99 -7.13 -8.35
N GLN A 162 -0.72 -8.12 -9.20
CA GLN A 162 -1.56 -8.50 -10.33
C GLN A 162 -3.03 -8.66 -9.91
N ALA A 163 -3.93 -7.96 -10.60
CA ALA A 163 -5.37 -8.13 -10.42
C ALA A 163 -5.84 -9.50 -10.93
N ASP A 164 -6.92 -10.02 -10.36
CA ASP A 164 -7.58 -11.20 -10.88
C ASP A 164 -8.52 -10.82 -12.05
N ASN A 165 -8.22 -11.31 -13.24
CA ASN A 165 -9.03 -11.07 -14.45
C ASN A 165 -10.26 -11.99 -14.52
N GLY A 166 -10.42 -12.91 -13.56
CA GLY A 166 -11.55 -13.81 -13.43
C GLY A 166 -11.54 -15.00 -14.41
N GLY A 167 -12.41 -15.97 -14.12
CA GLY A 167 -12.65 -17.12 -14.97
C GLY A 167 -11.39 -17.95 -15.24
N SER A 168 -11.12 -18.27 -16.50
CA SER A 168 -9.96 -19.09 -16.91
C SER A 168 -8.60 -18.40 -16.71
N SER A 169 -8.58 -17.10 -16.46
CA SER A 169 -7.33 -16.33 -16.24
C SER A 169 -6.85 -16.37 -14.79
N SER A 170 -7.72 -16.68 -13.81
CA SER A 170 -7.40 -16.58 -12.37
C SER A 170 -6.18 -17.40 -11.94
N ALA A 171 -5.99 -18.61 -12.47
CA ALA A 171 -4.82 -19.43 -12.15
C ALA A 171 -3.52 -18.78 -12.65
N LYS A 172 -3.52 -18.18 -13.83
CA LYS A 172 -2.37 -17.46 -14.38
C LYS A 172 -2.10 -16.17 -13.63
N ASP A 173 -3.15 -15.45 -13.22
CA ASP A 173 -3.01 -14.23 -12.40
C ASP A 173 -2.40 -14.57 -11.04
N ALA A 174 -2.80 -15.68 -10.41
CA ALA A 174 -2.21 -16.18 -9.17
C ALA A 174 -0.71 -16.54 -9.34
N ASP A 175 -0.33 -17.19 -10.44
CA ASP A 175 1.07 -17.49 -10.76
C ASP A 175 1.89 -16.20 -10.92
N VAL A 176 1.32 -15.17 -11.57
CA VAL A 176 1.99 -13.86 -11.70
C VAL A 176 2.17 -13.22 -10.33
N ARG A 177 1.13 -13.21 -9.47
CA ARG A 177 1.26 -12.69 -8.09
C ARG A 177 2.34 -13.42 -7.30
N ALA A 178 2.41 -14.75 -7.39
CA ALA A 178 3.45 -15.53 -6.72
C ALA A 178 4.87 -15.10 -7.15
N ARG A 179 5.08 -14.85 -8.44
CA ARG A 179 6.38 -14.34 -8.97
C ARG A 179 6.67 -12.92 -8.48
N GLN A 180 5.67 -12.05 -8.46
CA GLN A 180 5.81 -10.69 -7.94
C GLN A 180 6.18 -10.69 -6.44
N MET A 181 5.58 -11.59 -5.66
CA MET A 181 5.93 -11.79 -4.24
C MET A 181 7.37 -12.30 -4.08
N ALA A 182 7.83 -13.20 -4.96
CA ALA A 182 9.21 -13.67 -4.95
C ALA A 182 10.21 -12.54 -5.24
N GLU A 183 9.87 -11.59 -6.13
CA GLU A 183 10.70 -10.41 -6.39
C GLU A 183 10.79 -9.50 -5.15
N ILE A 184 9.69 -9.32 -4.40
CA ILE A 184 9.69 -8.58 -3.13
C ILE A 184 10.59 -9.28 -2.10
N HIS A 185 10.41 -10.59 -1.92
CA HIS A 185 11.18 -11.38 -0.94
C HIS A 185 12.68 -11.32 -1.25
N GLN A 186 13.06 -11.53 -2.52
CA GLN A 186 14.45 -11.42 -2.97
C GLN A 186 15.04 -10.03 -2.69
N PHE A 187 14.27 -8.96 -2.96
CA PHE A 187 14.70 -7.59 -2.69
C PHE A 187 15.02 -7.38 -1.20
N ILE A 188 14.15 -7.88 -0.30
CA ILE A 188 14.36 -7.77 1.15
C ILE A 188 15.65 -8.51 1.56
N ASP A 189 15.86 -9.73 1.06
CA ASP A 189 17.05 -10.51 1.35
C ASP A 189 18.34 -9.81 0.89
N GLU A 190 18.33 -9.23 -0.31
CA GLU A 190 19.46 -8.51 -0.88
C GLU A 190 19.77 -7.19 -0.16
N LYS A 191 18.77 -6.61 0.52
CA LYS A 191 18.95 -5.37 1.31
C LYS A 191 19.76 -5.56 2.58
N HIS A 192 19.87 -6.77 3.08
CA HIS A 192 20.59 -7.09 4.33
C HIS A 192 20.15 -6.18 5.50
N ILE A 193 18.84 -5.96 5.63
CA ILE A 193 18.27 -5.13 6.69
C ILE A 193 18.61 -5.76 8.06
N PRO A 194 19.02 -4.97 9.07
CA PRO A 194 19.27 -5.49 10.41
C PRO A 194 18.01 -6.13 11.01
N LYS A 195 18.16 -7.29 11.64
CA LYS A 195 17.03 -8.07 12.20
C LYS A 195 16.24 -7.34 13.28
N ASN A 196 16.81 -6.34 13.93
CA ASN A 196 16.15 -5.50 14.93
C ASN A 196 15.40 -4.30 14.32
N GLU A 197 15.41 -4.12 13.00
CA GLU A 197 14.64 -3.11 12.31
C GLU A 197 13.33 -3.74 11.77
N ARG A 198 12.24 -2.96 11.73
CA ARG A 198 10.95 -3.44 11.22
C ARG A 198 10.88 -3.40 9.70
N VAL A 199 10.30 -4.45 9.10
CA VAL A 199 9.97 -4.50 7.67
C VAL A 199 8.50 -4.79 7.51
N LEU A 200 7.79 -3.91 6.80
CA LEU A 200 6.36 -4.01 6.55
C LEU A 200 6.09 -3.99 5.04
N ILE A 201 5.16 -4.84 4.61
CA ILE A 201 4.72 -4.94 3.21
C ILE A 201 3.23 -4.66 3.17
N GLY A 202 2.79 -3.70 2.36
CA GLY A 202 1.38 -3.36 2.28
C GLY A 202 0.93 -2.85 0.92
N GLY A 203 -0.39 -2.80 0.75
CA GLY A 203 -1.07 -2.36 -0.45
C GLY A 203 -2.24 -3.27 -0.81
N ASP A 204 -2.73 -3.11 -2.02
CA ASP A 204 -3.66 -4.01 -2.66
C ASP A 204 -2.90 -5.22 -3.20
N LEU A 205 -2.98 -6.33 -2.46
CA LEU A 205 -2.27 -7.56 -2.82
C LEU A 205 -3.09 -8.48 -3.74
N ASN A 206 -4.35 -8.13 -4.01
CA ASN A 206 -5.26 -8.88 -4.89
C ASN A 206 -5.39 -10.37 -4.53
N VAL A 207 -5.19 -10.71 -3.26
CA VAL A 207 -5.31 -12.07 -2.72
C VAL A 207 -6.45 -12.12 -1.71
N GLN A 208 -7.46 -12.95 -1.98
CA GLN A 208 -8.62 -13.09 -1.10
C GLN A 208 -8.24 -13.75 0.22
N LYS A 209 -8.51 -13.05 1.35
CA LYS A 209 -8.34 -13.57 2.70
C LYS A 209 -9.08 -14.89 2.90
N GLY A 210 -8.43 -15.87 3.52
CA GLY A 210 -8.99 -17.17 3.81
C GLY A 210 -8.95 -18.18 2.65
N SER A 211 -8.42 -17.79 1.49
CA SER A 211 -8.15 -18.71 0.38
C SER A 211 -6.84 -19.49 0.58
N GLN A 212 -6.61 -20.52 -0.23
CA GLN A 212 -5.30 -21.19 -0.26
C GLN A 212 -4.20 -20.21 -0.69
N GLU A 213 -4.48 -19.36 -1.70
CA GLU A 213 -3.52 -18.34 -2.15
C GLU A 213 -3.13 -17.36 -1.03
N TYR A 214 -4.02 -17.10 -0.07
CA TYR A 214 -3.68 -16.29 1.10
C TYR A 214 -2.62 -16.98 1.99
N GLN A 215 -2.71 -18.29 2.19
CA GLN A 215 -1.69 -19.05 2.92
C GLN A 215 -0.35 -19.06 2.16
N ASP A 216 -0.42 -19.22 0.84
CA ASP A 216 0.74 -19.17 -0.04
C ASP A 216 1.39 -17.77 -0.03
N MET A 217 0.57 -16.70 0.00
CA MET A 217 1.05 -15.31 0.15
C MET A 217 1.84 -15.09 1.44
N LEU A 218 1.31 -15.57 2.58
CA LEU A 218 2.03 -15.45 3.86
C LEU A 218 3.40 -16.14 3.80
N SER A 219 3.47 -17.29 3.13
CA SER A 219 4.73 -18.03 2.93
C SER A 219 5.65 -17.33 1.93
N ASN A 220 5.14 -16.93 0.77
CA ASN A 220 5.92 -16.32 -0.31
C ASN A 220 6.56 -14.98 0.09
N LEU A 221 5.83 -14.18 0.87
CA LEU A 221 6.32 -12.91 1.41
C LEU A 221 7.07 -13.08 2.74
N ASN A 222 7.04 -14.28 3.34
CA ASN A 222 7.57 -14.56 4.67
C ASN A 222 7.03 -13.59 5.73
N VAL A 223 5.71 -13.43 5.79
CA VAL A 223 5.02 -12.47 6.68
C VAL A 223 4.12 -13.17 7.69
N SER A 224 3.88 -12.48 8.80
CA SER A 224 2.93 -12.89 9.82
C SER A 224 1.53 -12.40 9.50
N ALA A 225 0.52 -13.26 9.74
CA ALA A 225 -0.87 -12.83 9.67
C ALA A 225 -1.16 -11.83 10.81
N PRO A 226 -1.74 -10.66 10.51
CA PRO A 226 -2.13 -9.71 11.54
C PRO A 226 -3.41 -10.17 12.27
N THR A 227 -3.75 -9.49 13.35
CA THR A 227 -5.11 -9.55 13.90
C THR A 227 -6.04 -8.75 12.99
N TYR A 228 -7.05 -9.41 12.44
CA TYR A 228 -8.07 -8.74 11.62
C TYR A 228 -9.19 -8.20 12.49
N GLN A 229 -9.55 -6.94 12.28
CA GLN A 229 -10.60 -6.24 13.02
C GLN A 229 -11.51 -5.48 12.06
N GLY A 230 -12.68 -5.07 12.53
CA GLY A 230 -13.59 -4.21 11.79
C GLY A 230 -14.34 -4.93 10.66
N HIS A 231 -14.37 -4.32 9.48
CA HIS A 231 -15.15 -4.83 8.34
C HIS A 231 -14.47 -6.04 7.67
N ASP A 232 -15.27 -6.97 7.17
CA ASP A 232 -14.78 -8.25 6.62
C ASP A 232 -14.31 -8.17 5.16
N ALA A 233 -14.39 -7.00 4.54
CA ALA A 233 -14.00 -6.80 3.16
C ALA A 233 -13.33 -5.43 2.96
N THR A 234 -12.36 -5.36 2.05
CA THR A 234 -11.72 -4.11 1.63
C THR A 234 -12.29 -3.63 0.29
N TRP A 235 -12.82 -4.53 -0.52
CA TRP A 235 -13.55 -4.28 -1.76
C TRP A 235 -14.93 -4.96 -1.64
N ASP A 236 -15.98 -4.17 -1.51
CA ASP A 236 -17.29 -4.67 -1.08
C ASP A 236 -18.40 -4.18 -2.01
N THR A 237 -18.81 -5.03 -2.93
CA THR A 237 -19.89 -4.77 -3.89
C THR A 237 -21.26 -4.61 -3.25
N LYS A 238 -21.45 -5.05 -2.00
CA LYS A 238 -22.73 -4.89 -1.27
C LYS A 238 -22.89 -3.50 -0.66
N THR A 239 -21.80 -2.93 -0.16
CA THR A 239 -21.85 -1.67 0.59
C THR A 239 -21.18 -0.50 -0.15
N ASN A 240 -20.30 -0.77 -1.15
CA ASN A 240 -19.61 0.24 -1.94
C ASN A 240 -20.27 0.40 -3.32
N GLY A 241 -20.76 1.61 -3.61
CA GLY A 241 -21.52 1.90 -4.84
C GLY A 241 -20.67 1.85 -6.10
N ILE A 242 -19.38 2.22 -6.02
CA ILE A 242 -18.46 2.16 -7.17
C ILE A 242 -18.11 0.71 -7.49
N ALA A 243 -17.74 -0.09 -6.48
CA ALA A 243 -17.45 -1.51 -6.65
C ALA A 243 -18.67 -2.24 -7.25
N ARG A 244 -19.86 -2.00 -6.71
CA ARG A 244 -21.11 -2.60 -7.21
C ARG A 244 -21.44 -2.18 -8.64
N TYR A 245 -21.19 -0.93 -9.03
CA TYR A 245 -21.46 -0.46 -10.39
C TYR A 245 -20.57 -1.23 -11.39
N ASN A 246 -19.31 -1.43 -11.09
CA ASN A 246 -18.38 -2.12 -11.97
C ASN A 246 -18.57 -3.64 -11.98
N TYR A 247 -18.93 -4.23 -10.83
CA TYR A 247 -18.96 -5.68 -10.63
C TYR A 247 -20.18 -6.10 -9.78
N PRO A 248 -21.41 -5.93 -10.30
CA PRO A 248 -22.65 -6.12 -9.51
C PRO A 248 -22.83 -7.55 -8.98
N ASP A 249 -22.29 -8.54 -9.69
CA ASP A 249 -22.46 -9.97 -9.39
C ASP A 249 -21.32 -10.59 -8.57
N PHE A 250 -20.30 -9.81 -8.24
CA PHE A 250 -19.17 -10.31 -7.47
C PHE A 250 -19.43 -10.23 -5.96
N ALA A 251 -18.97 -11.24 -5.25
CA ALA A 251 -18.98 -11.22 -3.77
C ALA A 251 -17.95 -10.23 -3.22
N PRO A 252 -18.19 -9.68 -2.02
CA PRO A 252 -17.18 -8.89 -1.32
C PRO A 252 -15.86 -9.65 -1.12
N GLN A 253 -14.74 -8.94 -1.19
CA GLN A 253 -13.40 -9.50 -1.06
C GLN A 253 -12.54 -8.69 -0.09
N TYR A 254 -11.61 -9.36 0.59
CA TYR A 254 -10.58 -8.74 1.41
C TYR A 254 -9.24 -8.86 0.68
N LEU A 255 -8.72 -7.77 0.15
CA LEU A 255 -7.61 -7.73 -0.81
C LEU A 255 -6.44 -6.87 -0.35
N ASP A 256 -6.67 -5.93 0.58
CA ASP A 256 -5.72 -4.91 0.99
C ASP A 256 -5.16 -5.23 2.38
N TYR A 257 -3.84 -5.18 2.51
CA TYR A 257 -3.14 -5.63 3.73
C TYR A 257 -1.95 -4.74 4.05
N ILE A 258 -1.52 -4.78 5.32
CA ILE A 258 -0.20 -4.34 5.78
C ILE A 258 0.34 -5.41 6.71
N LEU A 259 1.40 -6.10 6.29
CA LEU A 259 1.91 -7.33 6.87
C LEU A 259 3.34 -7.14 7.40
N ALA A 260 3.68 -7.75 8.53
CA ALA A 260 5.03 -7.70 9.11
C ALA A 260 5.87 -8.89 8.62
N GLU A 261 7.10 -8.61 8.17
CA GLU A 261 8.05 -9.63 7.69
C GLU A 261 8.74 -10.31 8.89
N LYS A 262 8.81 -11.66 8.88
CA LYS A 262 9.16 -12.50 10.03
C LYS A 262 10.64 -12.52 10.40
N ASN A 263 11.55 -12.25 9.46
CA ASN A 263 12.99 -12.28 9.74
C ASN A 263 13.51 -11.03 10.46
N HIS A 264 12.62 -10.05 10.66
CA HIS A 264 12.91 -8.75 11.24
C HIS A 264 12.07 -8.51 12.50
N ALA A 265 12.25 -7.35 13.13
CA ALA A 265 11.49 -7.00 14.33
C ALA A 265 10.00 -6.89 14.02
N GLU A 266 9.19 -7.78 14.58
CA GLU A 266 7.75 -7.75 14.43
C GLU A 266 7.09 -6.86 15.51
N PRO A 267 6.00 -6.15 15.17
CA PRO A 267 5.15 -5.53 16.17
C PRO A 267 4.53 -6.59 17.10
N SER A 268 4.44 -6.31 18.40
CA SER A 268 3.89 -7.26 19.36
C SER A 268 2.39 -7.52 19.18
N HIS A 269 1.66 -6.53 18.66
CA HIS A 269 0.22 -6.54 18.43
C HIS A 269 -0.12 -5.83 17.14
N TRP A 270 0.07 -6.49 16.00
CA TRP A 270 -0.20 -5.89 14.71
C TRP A 270 -1.62 -6.21 14.24
N SER A 271 -2.43 -5.18 14.00
CA SER A 271 -3.80 -5.34 13.50
C SER A 271 -3.98 -4.72 12.13
N ASN A 272 -4.91 -5.26 11.33
CA ASN A 272 -5.42 -4.65 10.10
C ASN A 272 -6.93 -4.45 10.24
N GLU A 273 -7.39 -3.23 10.00
CA GLU A 273 -8.79 -2.84 10.14
C GLU A 273 -9.28 -2.11 8.90
N PRO A 274 -10.08 -2.74 8.03
CA PRO A 274 -10.79 -2.04 6.97
C PRO A 274 -11.79 -1.04 7.55
N ARG A 275 -11.81 0.17 6.98
CA ARG A 275 -12.70 1.26 7.39
C ARG A 275 -13.75 1.51 6.31
N PRO A 276 -15.01 1.02 6.45
CA PRO A 276 -16.06 1.20 5.47
C PRO A 276 -16.63 2.64 5.55
N VAL A 277 -15.74 3.61 5.38
CA VAL A 277 -16.07 5.04 5.45
C VAL A 277 -16.75 5.53 4.19
N LYS A 278 -17.65 6.49 4.35
CA LYS A 278 -18.33 7.18 3.26
C LYS A 278 -17.81 8.60 3.11
N SER A 279 -17.72 9.06 1.86
CA SER A 279 -17.42 10.46 1.56
C SER A 279 -18.65 11.33 1.63
N PRO A 280 -18.51 12.66 1.74
CA PRO A 280 -19.54 13.55 1.27
C PRO A 280 -19.98 13.19 -0.15
N GLN A 281 -21.26 13.42 -0.47
CA GLN A 281 -21.78 13.13 -1.81
C GLN A 281 -21.06 13.96 -2.87
N TRP A 282 -20.70 13.30 -3.97
CA TRP A 282 -20.15 13.94 -5.15
C TRP A 282 -20.86 13.45 -6.41
N SER A 283 -20.84 14.28 -7.45
CA SER A 283 -21.47 13.95 -8.72
C SER A 283 -20.57 14.34 -9.88
N VAL A 284 -20.67 13.58 -10.96
CA VAL A 284 -20.02 13.86 -12.24
C VAL A 284 -20.97 13.53 -13.37
N THR A 285 -20.97 14.35 -14.42
CA THR A 285 -21.73 14.09 -15.64
C THR A 285 -20.78 13.71 -16.76
N SER A 286 -21.01 12.58 -17.38
CA SER A 286 -20.20 12.02 -18.46
C SER A 286 -21.09 11.32 -19.47
N TRP A 287 -20.85 11.55 -20.75
CA TRP A 287 -21.65 10.98 -21.86
C TRP A 287 -23.15 11.18 -21.72
N GLY A 288 -23.57 12.35 -21.22
CA GLY A 288 -25.00 12.69 -21.00
C GLY A 288 -25.67 12.00 -19.84
N LYS A 289 -24.92 11.25 -19.01
CA LYS A 289 -25.41 10.60 -17.79
C LYS A 289 -24.75 11.19 -16.55
N SER A 290 -25.54 11.40 -15.51
CA SER A 290 -25.05 11.83 -14.20
C SER A 290 -24.79 10.62 -13.30
N TYR A 291 -23.65 10.63 -12.61
CA TYR A 291 -23.23 9.64 -11.63
C TYR A 291 -23.10 10.32 -10.29
N THR A 292 -23.68 9.73 -9.25
CA THR A 292 -23.67 10.29 -7.89
C THR A 292 -23.30 9.20 -6.90
N TYR A 293 -22.28 9.46 -6.08
CA TYR A 293 -21.73 8.51 -5.13
C TYR A 293 -21.39 9.17 -3.79
N GLN A 294 -21.17 8.33 -2.77
CA GLN A 294 -20.69 8.69 -1.44
C GLN A 294 -19.47 7.84 -1.05
N GLU A 295 -18.66 7.47 -2.02
CA GLU A 295 -17.47 6.66 -1.84
C GLU A 295 -16.19 7.46 -2.13
N PHE A 296 -15.15 7.25 -1.31
CA PHE A 296 -13.81 7.77 -1.59
C PHE A 296 -13.12 7.00 -2.73
N SER A 297 -13.41 5.70 -2.85
CA SER A 297 -12.86 4.76 -3.83
C SER A 297 -13.78 3.55 -3.93
N ASP A 298 -13.51 2.62 -4.84
CA ASP A 298 -14.13 1.29 -4.86
C ASP A 298 -13.53 0.34 -3.80
N HIS A 299 -12.37 0.69 -3.23
CA HIS A 299 -11.82 0.06 -2.04
C HIS A 299 -12.05 0.88 -0.78
N TYR A 300 -12.15 0.19 0.35
CA TYR A 300 -12.06 0.81 1.67
C TYR A 300 -10.60 0.86 2.14
N PRO A 301 -10.18 1.94 2.81
CA PRO A 301 -8.84 1.99 3.39
C PRO A 301 -8.69 0.95 4.51
N VAL A 302 -7.49 0.40 4.63
CA VAL A 302 -7.10 -0.46 5.75
C VAL A 302 -6.12 0.28 6.63
N VAL A 303 -6.46 0.36 7.90
CA VAL A 303 -5.59 0.93 8.94
C VAL A 303 -4.90 -0.19 9.68
N ALA A 304 -3.58 -0.19 9.71
CA ALA A 304 -2.79 -1.11 10.49
C ALA A 304 -2.09 -0.37 11.63
N SER A 305 -2.05 -0.97 12.80
CA SER A 305 -1.42 -0.36 13.97
C SER A 305 -0.91 -1.39 14.96
N ASP A 306 0.10 -0.97 15.74
CA ASP A 306 0.43 -1.57 17.02
C ASP A 306 -0.70 -1.21 18.00
N SER A 307 -1.79 -1.99 18.03
CA SER A 307 -2.84 -1.81 19.03
C SER A 307 -2.41 -2.46 20.33
N GLN A 308 -2.43 -1.68 21.41
CA GLN A 308 -2.44 -2.25 22.77
C GLN A 308 -3.84 -2.68 23.15
#